data_58a6dbda95f27e34592e04193e5a42c5
#
_entry.id   58a6dbda95f27e34592e04193e5a42c5
#
_cell.length_a   1.000
_cell.length_b   1.000
_cell.length_c   1.000
_cell.angle_alpha   90.00
_cell.angle_beta   90.00
_cell.angle_gamma   90.00
#
_symmetry.space_group_name_H-M   'P 1'
#
loop_
_entity.id
_entity.type
_entity.pdbx_description
1 polymer ?
#
loop_
_entity_poly.entity_id
_entity_poly.type
_entity_poly.pdbx_seq_one_letter_code
_entity_poly.pdbx_strand_id
1 'polypeptide(L)'
;MVLIVRPADPKRYQDVTGITQIYNDAVLHTTAIWNETVVDEENRRLWIEERNAQGFPVLVAVENEEVLGYATFGSFRPHDGYRHTVENSIYVRSDQRRRGIAAELMPPLIAAAKELTVHAMIAGIEAQNTASMRLHEHFGFKEVGRLPEIGRKFDRWLDLVFMQKTLAP
;
A
#
# COMPACT_ATOMS: atom_id res chain seq x y z
N MET A 1 22.34 0.46 -11.65
CA MET A 1 21.54 1.38 -10.83
C MET A 1 20.88 0.58 -9.73
N VAL A 2 20.91 1.10 -8.50
CA VAL A 2 20.46 0.33 -7.33
C VAL A 2 19.13 0.89 -6.85
N LEU A 3 18.12 0.02 -6.76
CA LEU A 3 16.85 0.32 -6.10
C LEU A 3 17.07 0.29 -4.58
N ILE A 4 16.66 1.34 -3.91
CA ILE A 4 16.77 1.47 -2.45
C ILE A 4 15.36 1.58 -1.87
N VAL A 5 15.07 0.78 -0.85
CA VAL A 5 13.84 0.91 -0.06
C VAL A 5 14.18 1.55 1.28
N ARG A 6 13.51 2.64 1.61
CA ARG A 6 13.72 3.40 2.83
C ARG A 6 12.43 4.08 3.31
N PRO A 7 12.37 4.56 4.55
CA PRO A 7 11.25 5.41 4.99
C PRO A 7 11.12 6.68 4.12
N ALA A 8 9.88 7.06 3.83
CA ALA A 8 9.59 8.32 3.19
C ALA A 8 9.83 9.48 4.16
N ASP A 9 10.42 10.56 3.65
CA ASP A 9 10.63 11.79 4.41
C ASP A 9 9.64 12.86 3.97
N PRO A 10 8.71 13.31 4.86
CA PRO A 10 7.73 14.33 4.51
C PRO A 10 8.34 15.70 4.20
N LYS A 11 9.60 15.92 4.56
CA LYS A 11 10.36 17.14 4.25
C LYS A 11 11.10 17.05 2.91
N ARG A 12 11.19 15.84 2.33
CA ARG A 12 11.88 15.63 1.06
C ARG A 12 10.88 15.79 -0.08
N TYR A 13 11.05 16.82 -0.89
CA TYR A 13 10.16 17.15 -1.99
C TYR A 13 9.95 15.96 -2.94
N GLN A 14 11.02 15.26 -3.31
CA GLN A 14 10.94 14.12 -4.24
C GLN A 14 10.07 12.98 -3.70
N ASP A 15 10.12 12.73 -2.39
CA ASP A 15 9.29 11.68 -1.77
C ASP A 15 7.82 12.06 -1.81
N VAL A 16 7.49 13.28 -1.41
CA VAL A 16 6.11 13.78 -1.41
C VAL A 16 5.55 13.84 -2.83
N THR A 17 6.28 14.42 -3.76
CA THR A 17 5.86 14.52 -5.16
C THR A 17 5.68 13.16 -5.80
N GLY A 18 6.63 12.24 -5.60
CA GLY A 18 6.57 10.90 -6.16
C GLY A 18 5.37 10.09 -5.63
N ILE A 19 5.12 10.14 -4.33
CA ILE A 19 3.95 9.49 -3.72
C ILE A 19 2.65 10.12 -4.26
N THR A 20 2.59 11.45 -4.36
CA THR A 20 1.41 12.15 -4.89
C THR A 20 1.10 11.72 -6.32
N GLN A 21 2.10 11.66 -7.18
CA GLN A 21 1.94 11.24 -8.58
C GLN A 21 1.45 9.80 -8.68
N ILE A 22 2.04 8.87 -7.93
CA ILE A 22 1.63 7.46 -7.94
C ILE A 22 0.21 7.30 -7.43
N TYR A 23 -0.14 7.97 -6.33
CA TYR A 23 -1.48 7.96 -5.77
C TYR A 23 -2.51 8.49 -6.77
N ASN A 24 -2.27 9.65 -7.35
CA ASN A 24 -3.20 10.27 -8.29
C ASN A 24 -3.35 9.48 -9.59
N ASP A 25 -2.29 8.88 -10.09
CA ASP A 25 -2.36 7.98 -11.24
C ASP A 25 -3.27 6.78 -10.96
N ALA A 26 -3.14 6.17 -9.78
CA ALA A 26 -4.00 5.08 -9.37
C ALA A 26 -5.47 5.51 -9.21
N VAL A 27 -5.72 6.70 -8.69
CA VAL A 27 -7.07 7.27 -8.58
C VAL A 27 -7.70 7.49 -9.96
N LEU A 28 -6.96 8.07 -10.88
CA LEU A 28 -7.49 8.47 -12.20
C LEU A 28 -7.62 7.30 -13.18
N HIS A 29 -6.72 6.32 -13.12
CA HIS A 29 -6.55 5.35 -14.21
C HIS A 29 -6.70 3.89 -13.80
N THR A 30 -6.92 3.59 -12.52
CA THR A 30 -6.99 2.19 -12.04
C THR A 30 -8.13 1.96 -11.08
N THR A 31 -8.38 0.69 -10.78
CA THR A 31 -9.27 0.26 -9.69
C THR A 31 -8.47 -0.22 -8.45
N ALA A 32 -7.18 0.09 -8.37
CA ALA A 32 -6.38 -0.20 -7.18
C ALA A 32 -6.75 0.70 -6.00
N ILE A 33 -7.16 1.94 -6.28
CA ILE A 33 -7.70 2.88 -5.31
C ILE A 33 -9.12 3.26 -5.75
N TRP A 34 -10.08 3.15 -4.85
CA TRP A 34 -11.49 3.41 -5.20
C TRP A 34 -11.94 4.86 -4.95
N ASN A 35 -11.00 5.75 -4.63
CA ASN A 35 -11.25 7.18 -4.63
C ASN A 35 -11.30 7.70 -6.07
N GLU A 36 -12.05 8.78 -6.26
CA GLU A 36 -12.25 9.42 -7.56
C GLU A 36 -11.66 10.83 -7.63
N THR A 37 -11.28 11.39 -6.48
CA THR A 37 -10.72 12.76 -6.37
C THR A 37 -9.22 12.70 -6.13
N VAL A 38 -8.45 13.40 -6.96
CA VAL A 38 -7.01 13.55 -6.77
C VAL A 38 -6.70 14.46 -5.58
N VAL A 39 -5.48 14.34 -5.07
CA VAL A 39 -4.98 15.13 -3.94
C VAL A 39 -3.78 15.95 -4.37
N ASP A 40 -3.44 16.97 -3.58
CA ASP A 40 -2.22 17.76 -3.77
C ASP A 40 -1.05 17.22 -2.91
N GLU A 41 0.11 17.81 -3.09
CA GLU A 41 1.31 17.43 -2.36
C GLU A 41 1.20 17.69 -0.86
N GLU A 42 0.54 18.78 -0.48
CA GLU A 42 0.33 19.11 0.94
C GLU A 42 -0.53 18.03 1.63
N ASN A 43 -1.55 17.52 0.96
CA ASN A 43 -2.36 16.40 1.46
C ASN A 43 -1.49 15.16 1.71
N ARG A 44 -0.59 14.84 0.80
CA ARG A 44 0.28 13.66 0.95
C ARG A 44 1.38 13.88 2.00
N ARG A 45 1.92 15.08 2.09
CA ARG A 45 2.88 15.43 3.13
C ARG A 45 2.27 15.24 4.53
N LEU A 46 1.08 15.79 4.75
CA LEU A 46 0.35 15.64 6.01
C LEU A 46 -0.01 14.18 6.31
N TRP A 47 -0.38 13.42 5.28
CA TRP A 47 -0.66 12.00 5.42
C TRP A 47 0.57 11.21 5.86
N ILE A 48 1.75 11.49 5.32
CA ILE A 48 3.01 10.87 5.76
C ILE A 48 3.29 11.22 7.22
N GLU A 49 3.15 12.48 7.59
CA GLU A 49 3.35 12.93 8.98
C GLU A 49 2.38 12.26 9.95
N GLU A 50 1.12 12.12 9.58
CA GLU A 50 0.11 11.45 10.39
C GLU A 50 0.44 9.97 10.58
N ARG A 51 0.83 9.26 9.53
CA ARG A 51 1.29 7.86 9.62
C ARG A 51 2.48 7.73 10.55
N ASN A 52 3.47 8.59 10.42
CA ASN A 52 4.64 8.62 11.29
C ASN A 52 4.26 8.87 12.75
N ALA A 53 3.35 9.80 13.02
CA ALA A 53 2.86 10.10 14.36
C ALA A 53 2.11 8.90 14.99
N GLN A 54 1.46 8.09 14.17
CA GLN A 54 0.79 6.85 14.60
C GLN A 54 1.77 5.68 14.76
N GLY A 55 3.03 5.85 14.40
CA GLY A 55 4.05 4.80 14.42
C GLY A 55 3.99 3.86 13.23
N PHE A 56 3.19 4.15 12.21
CA PHE A 56 3.09 3.33 11.01
C PHE A 56 4.11 3.74 9.94
N PRO A 57 4.69 2.78 9.23
CA PRO A 57 5.67 3.08 8.20
C PRO A 57 5.03 3.61 6.92
N VAL A 58 5.73 4.52 6.25
CA VAL A 58 5.56 4.78 4.83
C VAL A 58 6.92 4.54 4.19
N LEU A 59 7.01 3.55 3.31
CA LEU A 59 8.25 3.17 2.64
C LEU A 59 8.20 3.61 1.18
N VAL A 60 9.32 4.09 0.68
CA VAL A 60 9.49 4.40 -0.76
C VAL A 60 10.58 3.52 -1.35
N ALA A 61 10.36 3.09 -2.59
CA ALA A 61 11.36 2.45 -3.43
C ALA A 61 11.90 3.51 -4.38
N VAL A 62 13.20 3.80 -4.28
CA VAL A 62 13.84 4.93 -4.95
C VAL A 62 14.99 4.45 -5.82
N GLU A 63 15.06 4.96 -7.03
CA GLU A 63 16.18 4.78 -7.96
C GLU A 63 16.50 6.14 -8.59
N ASN A 64 17.77 6.56 -8.55
CA ASN A 64 18.21 7.88 -9.06
C ASN A 64 17.38 9.05 -8.50
N GLU A 65 17.10 9.03 -7.20
CA GLU A 65 16.29 10.02 -6.49
C GLU A 65 14.80 10.08 -6.90
N GLU A 66 14.38 9.23 -7.82
CA GLU A 66 12.98 9.12 -8.21
C GLU A 66 12.25 8.03 -7.42
N VAL A 67 11.07 8.35 -6.92
CA VAL A 67 10.20 7.38 -6.27
C VAL A 67 9.48 6.54 -7.33
N LEU A 68 9.73 5.24 -7.32
CA LEU A 68 9.15 4.29 -8.27
C LEU A 68 7.97 3.52 -7.69
N GLY A 69 7.83 3.51 -6.38
CA GLY A 69 6.74 2.85 -5.67
C GLY A 69 6.75 3.22 -4.20
N TYR A 70 5.64 2.96 -3.53
CA TYR A 70 5.56 3.14 -2.09
C TYR A 70 4.66 2.09 -1.44
N ALA A 71 4.89 1.84 -0.16
CA ALA A 71 4.13 0.90 0.63
C ALA A 71 3.88 1.46 2.03
N THR A 72 2.76 1.10 2.60
CA THR A 72 2.37 1.51 3.95
C THR A 72 1.43 0.48 4.53
N PHE A 73 1.21 0.55 5.83
CA PHE A 73 0.04 -0.05 6.46
C PHE A 73 -0.54 0.88 7.51
N GLY A 74 -1.79 0.69 7.82
CA GLY A 74 -2.51 1.41 8.86
C GLY A 74 -3.45 0.48 9.59
N SER A 75 -4.18 1.01 10.56
CA SER A 75 -5.18 0.26 11.31
C SER A 75 -6.23 -0.35 10.38
N PHE A 76 -6.56 -1.61 10.60
CA PHE A 76 -7.63 -2.27 9.85
C PHE A 76 -9.00 -1.68 10.20
N ARG A 77 -9.29 -1.56 11.48
CA ARG A 77 -10.53 -0.97 12.00
C ARG A 77 -10.26 -0.24 13.31
N PRO A 78 -11.09 0.76 13.69
CA PRO A 78 -10.79 1.64 14.82
C PRO A 78 -11.05 1.02 16.21
N HIS A 79 -11.68 -0.14 16.30
CA HIS A 79 -12.01 -0.76 17.59
C HIS A 79 -10.77 -1.40 18.23
N ASP A 80 -10.66 -1.35 19.55
CA ASP A 80 -9.51 -1.82 20.31
C ASP A 80 -9.13 -3.28 20.04
N GLY A 81 -10.10 -4.14 19.77
CA GLY A 81 -9.88 -5.54 19.43
C GLY A 81 -9.09 -5.75 18.14
N TYR A 82 -9.01 -4.73 17.27
CA TYR A 82 -8.26 -4.78 16.02
C TYR A 82 -6.86 -4.13 16.11
N ARG A 83 -6.40 -3.72 17.29
CA ARG A 83 -5.12 -2.99 17.44
C ARG A 83 -3.90 -3.77 16.95
N HIS A 84 -3.99 -5.10 16.85
CA HIS A 84 -2.92 -5.95 16.33
C HIS A 84 -3.13 -6.38 14.88
N THR A 85 -4.07 -5.77 14.18
CA THR A 85 -4.38 -6.02 12.77
C THR A 85 -4.16 -4.76 11.97
N VAL A 86 -3.40 -4.88 10.89
CA VAL A 86 -3.14 -3.77 9.96
C VAL A 86 -3.58 -4.14 8.56
N GLU A 87 -3.87 -3.12 7.75
CA GLU A 87 -4.12 -3.26 6.31
C GLU A 87 -3.00 -2.58 5.54
N ASN A 88 -2.41 -3.29 4.57
CA ASN A 88 -1.35 -2.74 3.75
C ASN A 88 -1.88 -2.07 2.48
N SER A 89 -1.03 -1.23 1.91
CA SER A 89 -1.20 -0.66 0.58
C SER A 89 0.16 -0.62 -0.10
N ILE A 90 0.24 -1.09 -1.34
CA ILE A 90 1.46 -1.09 -2.14
C ILE A 90 1.12 -0.61 -3.53
N TYR A 91 1.80 0.42 -4.00
CA TYR A 91 1.58 1.00 -5.32
C TYR A 91 2.91 1.22 -6.03
N VAL A 92 2.95 0.90 -7.32
CA VAL A 92 4.12 1.08 -8.19
C VAL A 92 3.75 2.02 -9.32
N ARG A 93 4.65 2.93 -9.66
CA ARG A 93 4.51 3.85 -10.79
C ARG A 93 4.20 3.06 -12.06
N SER A 94 3.23 3.51 -12.84
CA SER A 94 2.66 2.75 -13.96
C SER A 94 3.67 2.35 -15.03
N ASP A 95 4.67 3.20 -15.28
CA ASP A 95 5.75 2.95 -16.24
C ASP A 95 6.89 2.05 -15.69
N GLN A 96 6.81 1.67 -14.41
CA GLN A 96 7.82 0.87 -13.72
C GLN A 96 7.33 -0.51 -13.28
N ARG A 97 6.19 -0.92 -13.76
CA ARG A 97 5.63 -2.24 -13.45
C ARG A 97 6.49 -3.36 -14.04
N ARG A 98 6.35 -4.57 -13.50
CA ARG A 98 7.07 -5.80 -13.91
C ARG A 98 8.60 -5.74 -13.66
N ARG A 99 9.06 -4.81 -12.81
CA ARG A 99 10.46 -4.72 -12.40
C ARG A 99 10.73 -5.29 -11.00
N GLY A 100 9.72 -5.90 -10.37
CA GLY A 100 9.86 -6.46 -9.03
C GLY A 100 9.84 -5.44 -7.90
N ILE A 101 9.48 -4.18 -8.15
CA ILE A 101 9.53 -3.10 -7.16
C ILE A 101 8.61 -3.39 -5.97
N ALA A 102 7.40 -3.88 -6.23
CA ALA A 102 6.47 -4.26 -5.15
C ALA A 102 7.02 -5.41 -4.30
N ALA A 103 7.73 -6.35 -4.93
CA ALA A 103 8.37 -7.46 -4.22
C ALA A 103 9.54 -6.99 -3.34
N GLU A 104 10.21 -5.91 -3.71
CA GLU A 104 11.26 -5.29 -2.86
C GLU A 104 10.67 -4.49 -1.69
N LEU A 105 9.46 -3.94 -1.85
CA LEU A 105 8.78 -3.19 -0.78
C LEU A 105 8.17 -4.11 0.29
N MET A 106 7.74 -5.30 -0.06
CA MET A 106 6.98 -6.18 0.84
C MET A 106 7.81 -6.69 2.04
N PRO A 107 9.03 -7.20 1.90
CA PRO A 107 9.80 -7.71 3.04
C PRO A 107 10.05 -6.66 4.13
N PRO A 108 10.52 -5.43 3.83
CA PRO A 108 10.70 -4.42 4.87
C PRO A 108 9.37 -3.96 5.49
N LEU A 109 8.27 -3.99 4.74
CA LEU A 109 6.95 -3.67 5.25
C LEU A 109 6.50 -4.72 6.28
N ILE A 110 6.67 -6.00 5.97
CA ILE A 110 6.37 -7.11 6.89
C ILE A 110 7.27 -7.04 8.13
N ALA A 111 8.57 -6.75 7.94
CA ALA A 111 9.51 -6.60 9.07
C ALA A 111 9.07 -5.48 10.02
N ALA A 112 8.66 -4.32 9.49
CA ALA A 112 8.14 -3.21 10.29
C ALA A 112 6.89 -3.61 11.08
N ALA A 113 6.00 -4.38 10.48
CA ALA A 113 4.80 -4.89 11.17
C ALA A 113 5.16 -5.82 12.34
N LYS A 114 6.15 -6.70 12.15
CA LYS A 114 6.64 -7.58 13.22
C LYS A 114 7.25 -6.80 14.37
N GLU A 115 8.02 -5.75 14.10
CA GLU A 115 8.60 -4.87 15.13
C GLU A 115 7.52 -4.18 15.96
N LEU A 116 6.38 -3.86 15.36
CA LEU A 116 5.22 -3.27 16.04
C LEU A 116 4.30 -4.31 16.71
N THR A 117 4.71 -5.56 16.77
CA THR A 117 3.92 -6.67 17.34
C THR A 117 2.55 -6.87 16.65
N VAL A 118 2.45 -6.55 15.38
CA VAL A 118 1.26 -6.84 14.58
C VAL A 118 1.12 -8.35 14.44
N HIS A 119 -0.09 -8.84 14.67
CA HIS A 119 -0.42 -10.27 14.55
C HIS A 119 -0.93 -10.64 13.17
N ALA A 120 -1.77 -9.81 12.58
CA ALA A 120 -2.36 -10.09 11.27
C ALA A 120 -2.22 -8.88 10.33
N MET A 121 -1.86 -9.15 9.09
CA MET A 121 -1.84 -8.16 8.02
C MET A 121 -2.87 -8.55 6.96
N ILE A 122 -3.72 -7.59 6.62
CA ILE A 122 -4.79 -7.73 5.64
C ILE A 122 -4.38 -6.95 4.38
N ALA A 123 -4.77 -7.47 3.22
CA ALA A 123 -4.76 -6.76 1.96
C ALA A 123 -6.16 -6.77 1.37
N GLY A 124 -6.70 -5.60 1.06
CA GLY A 124 -7.95 -5.45 0.31
C GLY A 124 -7.61 -5.21 -1.16
N ILE A 125 -7.97 -6.15 -2.03
CA ILE A 125 -7.54 -6.16 -3.42
C ILE A 125 -8.77 -6.24 -4.32
N GLU A 126 -8.86 -5.38 -5.34
CA GLU A 126 -9.89 -5.50 -6.36
C GLU A 126 -9.74 -6.85 -7.06
N ALA A 127 -10.87 -7.58 -7.23
CA ALA A 127 -10.85 -9.00 -7.61
C ALA A 127 -10.20 -9.29 -8.98
N GLN A 128 -10.13 -8.31 -9.87
CA GLN A 128 -9.47 -8.46 -11.17
C GLN A 128 -7.98 -8.12 -11.14
N ASN A 129 -7.48 -7.62 -10.02
CA ASN A 129 -6.06 -7.31 -9.86
C ASN A 129 -5.26 -8.56 -9.51
N THR A 130 -5.11 -9.45 -10.49
CA THR A 130 -4.41 -10.74 -10.31
C THR A 130 -2.93 -10.55 -9.98
N ALA A 131 -2.29 -9.51 -10.48
CA ALA A 131 -0.89 -9.21 -10.17
C ALA A 131 -0.68 -8.95 -8.67
N SER A 132 -1.56 -8.17 -8.05
CA SER A 132 -1.50 -7.92 -6.60
C SER A 132 -1.81 -9.17 -5.79
N MET A 133 -2.78 -9.98 -6.21
CA MET A 133 -3.08 -11.25 -5.54
C MET A 133 -1.88 -12.19 -5.58
N ARG A 134 -1.22 -12.35 -6.73
CA ARG A 134 -0.01 -13.18 -6.88
C ARG A 134 1.15 -12.67 -6.01
N LEU A 135 1.34 -11.36 -5.95
CA LEU A 135 2.35 -10.75 -5.09
C LEU A 135 2.12 -11.16 -3.63
N HIS A 136 0.90 -10.99 -3.15
CA HIS A 136 0.54 -11.32 -1.77
C HIS A 136 0.66 -12.82 -1.48
N GLU A 137 0.21 -13.67 -2.40
CA GLU A 137 0.39 -15.13 -2.30
C GLU A 137 1.87 -15.51 -2.17
N HIS A 138 2.74 -14.89 -2.97
CA HIS A 138 4.17 -15.14 -2.93
C HIS A 138 4.77 -14.86 -1.53
N PHE A 139 4.25 -13.89 -0.82
CA PHE A 139 4.69 -13.55 0.55
C PHE A 139 3.86 -14.22 1.65
N GLY A 140 3.08 -15.24 1.31
CA GLY A 140 2.38 -16.08 2.27
C GLY A 140 1.00 -15.59 2.70
N PHE A 141 0.44 -14.60 2.01
CA PHE A 141 -0.95 -14.21 2.20
C PHE A 141 -1.87 -15.25 1.58
N LYS A 142 -3.03 -15.46 2.18
CA LYS A 142 -4.08 -16.36 1.67
C LYS A 142 -5.39 -15.60 1.52
N GLU A 143 -6.16 -15.93 0.50
CA GLU A 143 -7.50 -15.40 0.36
C GLU A 143 -8.38 -15.90 1.51
N VAL A 144 -9.02 -14.99 2.20
CA VAL A 144 -9.88 -15.28 3.36
C VAL A 144 -11.33 -14.86 3.16
N GLY A 145 -11.62 -14.08 2.13
CA GLY A 145 -12.98 -13.68 1.84
C GLY A 145 -13.11 -12.86 0.56
N ARG A 146 -14.33 -12.84 0.04
CA ARG A 146 -14.74 -12.01 -1.11
C ARG A 146 -16.03 -11.30 -0.80
N LEU A 147 -16.09 -10.02 -1.19
CA LEU A 147 -17.28 -9.20 -1.06
C LEU A 147 -17.69 -8.75 -2.47
N PRO A 148 -18.70 -9.41 -3.07
CA PRO A 148 -19.13 -9.05 -4.40
C PRO A 148 -19.85 -7.70 -4.41
N GLU A 149 -19.61 -6.91 -5.45
CA GLU A 149 -20.27 -5.63 -5.72
C GLU A 149 -20.26 -4.65 -4.54
N ILE A 150 -19.19 -4.65 -3.76
CA ILE A 150 -19.03 -3.80 -2.57
C ILE A 150 -18.62 -2.38 -2.89
N GLY A 151 -18.01 -2.13 -4.05
CA GLY A 151 -17.57 -0.83 -4.52
C GLY A 151 -18.03 -0.53 -5.93
N ARG A 152 -17.92 0.74 -6.32
CA ARG A 152 -18.26 1.19 -7.66
C ARG A 152 -17.24 2.24 -8.11
N LYS A 153 -16.71 2.06 -9.32
CA LYS A 153 -15.80 3.01 -9.96
C LYS A 153 -15.84 2.80 -11.48
N PHE A 154 -15.66 3.86 -12.26
CA PHE A 154 -15.74 3.83 -13.73
C PHE A 154 -17.04 3.18 -14.22
N ASP A 155 -18.17 3.54 -13.59
CA ASP A 155 -19.51 3.06 -13.91
C ASP A 155 -19.69 1.54 -13.83
N ARG A 156 -18.86 0.83 -13.08
CA ARG A 156 -18.99 -0.61 -12.85
C ARG A 156 -18.88 -0.99 -11.37
N TRP A 157 -19.56 -2.04 -10.99
CA TRP A 157 -19.45 -2.63 -9.66
C TRP A 157 -18.15 -3.41 -9.53
N LEU A 158 -17.54 -3.33 -8.36
CA LEU A 158 -16.25 -3.93 -8.06
C LEU A 158 -16.36 -4.90 -6.90
N ASP A 159 -15.72 -6.05 -7.05
CA ASP A 159 -15.59 -7.04 -6.00
C ASP A 159 -14.30 -6.84 -5.25
N LEU A 160 -14.33 -6.99 -3.92
CA LEU A 160 -13.16 -6.93 -3.07
C LEU A 160 -12.75 -8.32 -2.62
N VAL A 161 -11.47 -8.63 -2.74
CA VAL A 161 -10.84 -9.82 -2.17
C VAL A 161 -10.05 -9.42 -0.95
N PHE A 162 -10.30 -10.07 0.19
CA PHE A 162 -9.43 -9.97 1.35
C PHE A 162 -8.41 -11.10 1.35
N MET A 163 -7.15 -10.72 1.47
CA MET A 163 -6.04 -11.66 1.71
C MET A 163 -5.44 -11.37 3.08
N GLN A 164 -4.98 -12.39 3.75
CA GLN A 164 -4.47 -12.27 5.12
C GLN A 164 -3.19 -13.08 5.29
N LYS A 165 -2.24 -12.46 6.00
CA LYS A 165 -1.06 -13.12 6.52
C LYS A 165 -1.03 -12.99 8.04
N THR A 166 -0.92 -14.11 8.74
CA THR A 166 -0.62 -14.11 10.17
C THR A 166 0.88 -13.99 10.35
N LEU A 167 1.30 -12.99 11.12
CA LEU A 167 2.69 -12.76 11.42
C LEU A 167 3.02 -13.54 12.69
N ALA A 168 3.61 -14.72 12.52
CA ALA A 168 4.01 -15.53 13.66
C ALA A 168 5.03 -14.81 14.52
N PRO A 169 4.99 -14.98 15.86
CA PRO A 169 6.04 -14.51 16.74
C PRO A 169 7.36 -15.21 16.45
#